data_aad8f76ee2cd4a20cef6027ac464c688
#
_entry.id   aad8f76ee2cd4a20cef6027ac464c688
#
_cell.length_a   1.000
_cell.length_b   1.000
_cell.length_c   1.000
_cell.angle_alpha   90.00
_cell.angle_beta   90.00
_cell.angle_gamma   90.00
#
_symmetry.space_group_name_H-M   'P 1'
#
loop_
_entity.id
_entity.type
_entity.pdbx_description
1 polymer ?
#
loop_
_entity_poly.entity_id
_entity_poly.type
_entity_poly.pdbx_seq_one_letter_code
_entity_poly.pdbx_strand_id
1 'polypeptide(L)' 'MKQEAWEEIVDKSQEIIEIINTNGNPHQAVIISADKISLIGEEIVIPVGVNEKVVLN' A
#
# COMPACT_ATOMS: atom_id res chain seq x y z
N MET A 1 12.83 4.71 -12.44
CA MET A 1 11.42 4.48 -12.80
C MET A 1 11.02 5.51 -13.83
N LYS A 2 10.22 5.11 -14.82
CA LYS A 2 9.81 6.04 -15.81
C LYS A 2 8.83 7.00 -15.24
N GLN A 3 8.81 8.18 -15.77
CA GLN A 3 7.95 9.23 -15.28
C GLN A 3 6.48 8.84 -15.37
N GLU A 4 6.09 8.19 -16.42
CA GLU A 4 4.71 7.80 -16.57
C GLU A 4 4.30 6.79 -15.51
N ALA A 5 5.18 5.87 -15.17
CA ALA A 5 4.89 4.89 -14.14
C ALA A 5 4.77 5.57 -12.79
N TRP A 6 5.63 6.52 -12.54
CA TRP A 6 5.58 7.25 -11.29
C TRP A 6 4.28 8.02 -11.16
N GLU A 7 3.85 8.63 -12.24
CA GLU A 7 2.62 9.40 -12.20
C GLU A 7 1.42 8.49 -11.96
N GLU A 8 1.47 7.28 -12.49
CA GLU A 8 0.40 6.35 -12.24
C GLU A 8 0.37 5.93 -10.79
N ILE A 9 1.52 5.72 -10.18
CA ILE A 9 1.59 5.40 -8.77
C ILE A 9 1.02 6.51 -7.93
N VAL A 10 1.38 7.74 -8.26
CA VAL A 10 0.89 8.88 -7.51
C VAL A 10 -0.63 8.98 -7.64
N ASP A 11 -1.15 8.74 -8.80
CA ASP A 11 -2.57 8.85 -9.03
C ASP A 11 -3.32 7.81 -8.21
N LYS A 12 -2.86 6.59 -8.19
CA LYS A 12 -3.53 5.56 -7.43
C LYS A 12 -3.33 5.74 -5.94
N SER A 13 -2.22 6.33 -5.55
CA SER A 13 -1.95 6.59 -4.16
C SER A 13 -2.93 7.59 -3.57
N GLN A 14 -3.46 8.47 -4.38
CA GLN A 14 -4.40 9.44 -3.86
C GLN A 14 -5.67 8.76 -3.40
N GLU A 15 -6.08 7.69 -4.06
CA GLU A 15 -7.22 6.95 -3.61
C GLU A 15 -6.92 6.26 -2.29
N ILE A 16 -5.70 5.77 -2.14
CA ILE A 16 -5.31 5.12 -0.90
C ILE A 16 -5.30 6.14 0.23
N ILE A 17 -4.81 7.33 -0.04
CA ILE A 17 -4.77 8.38 0.96
C ILE A 17 -6.18 8.71 1.43
N GLU A 18 -7.13 8.72 0.53
CA GLU A 18 -8.50 9.00 0.94
C GLU A 18 -9.05 7.90 1.83
N ILE A 19 -8.72 6.67 1.55
CA ILE A 19 -9.16 5.57 2.39
C ILE A 19 -8.56 5.68 3.77
N ILE A 20 -7.27 6.02 3.86
CA ILE A 20 -6.62 6.16 5.14
C ILE A 20 -7.27 7.29 5.93
N ASN A 21 -7.52 8.41 5.28
CA ASN A 21 -8.07 9.55 5.97
C ASN A 21 -9.50 9.31 6.42
N THR A 22 -10.23 8.48 5.73
CA THR A 22 -11.62 8.23 6.10
C THR A 22 -11.71 7.15 7.16
N ASN A 23 -10.86 6.16 7.13
CA ASN A 23 -10.99 5.01 7.99
C ASN A 23 -9.89 4.83 9.01
N GLY A 24 -8.79 5.49 8.83
CA GLY A 24 -7.65 5.32 9.73
C GLY A 24 -7.42 6.53 10.55
N ASN A 25 -6.25 6.67 11.07
CA ASN A 25 -5.90 7.85 11.82
C ASN A 25 -4.64 8.45 11.21
N PRO A 26 -4.34 9.67 11.50
CA PRO A 26 -3.24 10.36 10.85
C PRO A 26 -1.88 9.78 11.13
N HIS A 27 -1.80 8.88 12.10
CA HIS A 27 -0.51 8.30 12.40
C HIS A 27 -0.29 7.00 11.64
N GLN A 28 -1.25 6.54 10.88
CA GLN A 28 -1.09 5.34 10.12
C GLN A 28 -0.46 5.63 8.78
N ALA A 29 0.27 4.71 8.25
CA ALA A 29 0.89 4.85 6.96
C ALA A 29 0.89 3.52 6.24
N VAL A 30 0.84 3.57 4.93
CA VAL A 30 0.90 2.38 4.13
C VAL A 30 2.16 2.46 3.29
N ILE A 31 2.96 1.42 3.33
CA ILE A 31 4.17 1.36 2.54
C ILE A 31 4.00 0.25 1.53
N ILE A 32 4.16 0.56 0.28
CA ILE A 32 3.98 -0.39 -0.80
C ILE A 32 5.31 -0.56 -1.50
N SER A 33 5.77 -1.77 -1.59
CA SER A 33 6.97 -2.05 -2.33
C SER A 33 6.65 -3.08 -3.38
N ALA A 34 7.63 -3.58 -4.06
CA ALA A 34 7.37 -4.50 -5.16
C ALA A 34 6.84 -5.83 -4.69
N ASP A 35 7.06 -6.18 -3.45
CA ASP A 35 6.70 -7.50 -2.97
C ASP A 35 5.83 -7.50 -1.72
N LYS A 36 5.43 -6.37 -1.20
CA LYS A 36 4.60 -6.38 -0.02
C LYS A 36 3.93 -5.06 0.22
N ILE A 37 2.88 -5.10 1.00
CA ILE A 37 2.20 -3.90 1.45
C ILE A 37 2.21 -3.95 2.96
N SER A 38 2.63 -2.89 3.59
CA SER A 38 2.74 -2.83 5.04
C SER A 38 1.86 -1.73 5.58
N LEU A 39 1.18 -1.99 6.66
CA LEU A 39 0.39 -0.97 7.33
C LEU A 39 1.11 -0.66 8.63
N ILE A 40 1.58 0.56 8.75
CA ILE A 40 2.29 1.01 9.92
C ILE A 40 1.27 1.57 10.88
N GLY A 41 1.40 1.25 12.10
CA GLY A 41 0.45 1.68 13.09
C GLY A 41 -0.33 0.49 13.61
N GLU A 42 -0.56 -0.53 12.79
CA GLU A 42 -1.13 -1.75 13.24
C GLU A 42 -0.25 -2.90 12.86
N GLU A 43 0.84 -2.63 12.21
CA GLU A 43 1.85 -3.63 11.94
C GLU A 43 1.29 -4.83 11.17
N ILE A 44 0.54 -4.59 10.16
CA ILE A 44 0.06 -5.62 9.29
C ILE A 44 0.90 -5.61 8.04
N VAL A 45 1.41 -6.75 7.65
CA VAL A 45 2.21 -6.84 6.45
C VAL A 45 1.63 -7.95 5.58
N ILE A 46 1.30 -7.63 4.36
CA ILE A 46 0.75 -8.60 3.43
C ILE A 46 1.70 -8.74 2.27
N PRO A 47 2.26 -9.89 2.06
CA PRO A 47 3.16 -10.10 0.94
C PRO A 47 2.35 -10.17 -0.33
N VAL A 48 2.87 -9.55 -1.34
CA VAL A 48 2.19 -9.53 -2.58
C VAL A 48 3.11 -10.00 -3.62
N GLY A 49 2.74 -10.68 -4.56
CA GLY A 49 3.64 -10.94 -5.50
C GLY A 49 3.38 -12.05 -6.23
N VAL A 50 4.27 -12.63 -6.69
CA VAL A 50 4.21 -13.62 -7.47
C VAL A 50 3.40 -14.69 -7.10
N ASN A 51 3.20 -14.95 -5.99
CA ASN A 51 2.66 -16.03 -5.59
C ASN A 51 1.39 -15.81 -5.20
N GLU A 52 0.61 -15.53 -5.83
CA GLU A 52 -0.62 -15.28 -5.52
C GLU A 52 -1.23 -15.94 -4.45
N LYS A 53 -0.78 -16.85 -3.93
CA LYS A 53 -1.33 -17.48 -2.93
C LYS A 53 -1.01 -16.93 -1.71
N VAL A 54 -1.43 -15.91 -1.31
CA VAL A 54 -1.12 -15.34 -0.13
C VAL A 54 -1.79 -15.98 0.94
N VAL A 55 -1.19 -16.56 1.72
CA VAL A 55 -1.75 -17.20 2.75
C VAL A 55 -1.69 -16.40 3.88
N LEU A 56 -2.68 -15.89 4.34
CA LEU A 56 -2.58 -15.09 5.41
C LEU A 56 -2.74 -15.81 6.54
N ASN A 57 -2.36 -16.40 7.09
CA ASN A 57 -2.60 -17.01 8.28
C ASN A 57 -1.82 -16.76 9.15
#